data_c9a842379aa5f4970567363cf62f86ad
#
_entry.id   c9a842379aa5f4970567363cf62f86ad
#
_cell.length_a   1.000
_cell.length_b   1.000
_cell.length_c   1.000
_cell.angle_alpha   90.00
_cell.angle_beta   90.00
_cell.angle_gamma   90.00
#
_symmetry.space_group_name_H-M   'P 1'
#
loop_
_entity.id
_entity.type
_entity.pdbx_description
1 polymer ?
#
loop_
_entity_poly.entity_id
_entity_poly.type
_entity_poly.pdbx_seq_one_letter_code
_entity_poly.pdbx_strand_id
1 'polypeptide(L)'
;MVSGILLALDDQFFSVDNLKGDGITTDGQLICEAIQRRLKSSNVGPDAKRDKLMSEFAIIRTSARLNEKDEKLGKTPLKFYTEFLKERVFDSIKYKSSAEDFIGRFYGEFMSYSGGDGQSLGIILTPAHICELFCDLLDVQPTDIVLDPCCGTAGFLVAAMHRMDYAAGDDQTVRKNIRKKQLHGFELQSNMFAIACTNMILREDGNSNIQCQDFLKQNPALVQQKGATIGMMNPPYSQGTKADPSQYELSFVEHLLDSLVKGAKAAVIVPQSSMTGKTKDEQHFKESIMMHHTLEGVITCNTDTFYGVGTNPVIAVFTAHEPHPTDKICKFIDFRNDGYEVRAHIGLVEGDSAKDKKQHLLDVWFGRTEAPSKFCVESTAQADDEWLHSFYYFNDEIPTEADFEKAIGDYLSFEFSMIMQNREYLFTGGAANDEA
;
A
#
# COMPACT_ATOMS: atom_id res chain seq x y z
N MET A 1 12.69 15.58 -4.59
CA MET A 1 13.29 16.66 -3.75
C MET A 1 13.19 16.34 -2.25
N VAL A 2 12.01 16.22 -1.66
CA VAL A 2 11.84 15.97 -0.19
C VAL A 2 12.68 14.78 0.30
N SER A 3 12.54 13.62 -0.31
CA SER A 3 13.29 12.40 0.05
C SER A 3 14.80 12.61 0.03
N GLY A 4 15.33 13.34 -0.98
CA GLY A 4 16.75 13.67 -1.07
C GLY A 4 17.20 14.58 0.08
N ILE A 5 16.40 15.59 0.44
CA ILE A 5 16.71 16.47 1.58
C ILE A 5 16.72 15.68 2.90
N LEU A 6 15.78 14.75 3.10
CA LEU A 6 15.74 13.90 4.29
C LEU A 6 16.98 13.00 4.39
N LEU A 7 17.45 12.44 3.25
CA LEU A 7 18.73 11.70 3.22
C LEU A 7 19.94 12.60 3.54
N ALA A 8 19.94 13.84 3.05
CA ALA A 8 21.01 14.77 3.37
C ALA A 8 21.03 15.13 4.87
N LEU A 9 19.85 15.33 5.47
CA LEU A 9 19.73 15.60 6.92
C LEU A 9 20.19 14.42 7.78
N ASP A 10 20.15 13.21 7.27
CA ASP A 10 20.63 12.01 7.96
C ASP A 10 22.16 11.78 7.80
N ASP A 11 22.83 12.59 6.99
CA ASP A 11 24.29 12.57 6.88
C ASP A 11 24.93 13.35 8.04
N GLN A 12 25.73 12.66 8.85
CA GLN A 12 26.36 13.23 10.06
C GLN A 12 27.29 14.44 9.82
N PHE A 13 27.73 14.63 8.57
CA PHE A 13 28.60 15.74 8.18
C PHE A 13 27.86 16.91 7.54
N PHE A 14 26.54 16.81 7.40
CA PHE A 14 25.72 17.85 6.81
C PHE A 14 25.15 18.78 7.87
N SER A 15 25.32 20.10 7.65
CA SER A 15 24.68 21.13 8.48
C SER A 15 23.87 22.08 7.59
N VAL A 16 22.65 22.36 8.00
CA VAL A 16 21.76 23.34 7.35
C VAL A 16 22.38 24.76 7.39
N ASP A 17 23.21 25.08 8.39
CA ASP A 17 23.87 26.36 8.53
C ASP A 17 24.89 26.65 7.41
N ASN A 18 25.32 25.59 6.70
CA ASN A 18 26.22 25.71 5.55
C ASN A 18 25.51 26.16 4.27
N LEU A 19 24.18 26.13 4.24
CA LEU A 19 23.36 26.59 3.10
C LEU A 19 23.27 28.12 3.14
N LYS A 20 24.10 28.80 2.36
CA LYS A 20 24.21 30.27 2.36
C LYS A 20 23.61 30.92 1.11
N GLY A 21 23.48 30.17 0.03
CA GLY A 21 22.93 30.65 -1.25
C GLY A 21 23.76 31.75 -1.94
N ASP A 22 25.04 31.91 -1.57
CA ASP A 22 25.96 32.96 -2.05
C ASP A 22 27.40 32.46 -2.23
N GLY A 23 27.64 31.17 -2.03
CA GLY A 23 28.94 30.55 -2.17
C GLY A 23 29.27 30.15 -3.60
N ILE A 24 30.54 29.76 -3.84
CA ILE A 24 30.99 29.13 -5.08
C ILE A 24 30.23 27.79 -5.29
N THR A 25 29.92 27.11 -4.18
CA THR A 25 29.13 25.87 -4.16
C THR A 25 27.69 26.20 -3.82
N THR A 26 26.76 25.80 -4.68
CA THR A 26 25.33 26.06 -4.46
C THR A 26 24.78 25.20 -3.32
N ASP A 27 23.67 25.63 -2.71
CA ASP A 27 22.98 24.84 -1.67
C ASP A 27 22.61 23.44 -2.17
N GLY A 28 22.15 23.33 -3.42
CA GLY A 28 21.83 22.06 -4.05
C GLY A 28 23.04 21.13 -4.26
N GLN A 29 24.22 21.69 -4.51
CA GLN A 29 25.46 20.90 -4.55
C GLN A 29 25.79 20.32 -3.19
N LEU A 30 25.74 21.14 -2.11
CA LEU A 30 26.00 20.69 -0.75
C LEU A 30 25.03 19.59 -0.30
N ILE A 31 23.73 19.74 -0.63
CA ILE A 31 22.73 18.71 -0.36
C ILE A 31 23.02 17.43 -1.14
N CYS A 32 23.33 17.51 -2.45
CA CYS A 32 23.64 16.32 -3.25
C CYS A 32 24.91 15.61 -2.78
N GLU A 33 25.94 16.33 -2.34
CA GLU A 33 27.13 15.73 -1.74
C GLU A 33 26.80 14.98 -0.44
N ALA A 34 25.94 15.55 0.40
CA ALA A 34 25.47 14.90 1.61
C ALA A 34 24.68 13.61 1.28
N ILE A 35 23.75 13.66 0.30
CA ILE A 35 23.05 12.48 -0.19
C ILE A 35 24.05 11.40 -0.64
N GLN A 36 25.03 11.76 -1.44
CA GLN A 36 26.02 10.81 -1.96
C GLN A 36 26.83 10.16 -0.81
N ARG A 37 27.25 10.94 0.21
CA ARG A 37 27.92 10.39 1.39
C ARG A 37 27.01 9.43 2.15
N ARG A 38 25.75 9.82 2.35
CA ARG A 38 24.79 8.98 3.08
C ARG A 38 24.51 7.67 2.36
N LEU A 39 24.31 7.69 1.03
CA LEU A 39 24.12 6.47 0.23
C LEU A 39 25.34 5.54 0.29
N LYS A 40 26.56 6.09 0.30
CA LYS A 40 27.79 5.30 0.45
C LYS A 40 27.91 4.70 1.85
N SER A 41 27.66 5.47 2.90
CA SER A 41 27.74 5.01 4.29
C SER A 41 26.70 3.95 4.62
N SER A 42 25.56 3.96 3.95
CA SER A 42 24.51 2.95 4.07
C SER A 42 24.79 1.67 3.27
N ASN A 43 25.90 1.59 2.54
CA ASN A 43 26.25 0.47 1.68
C ASN A 43 25.18 0.16 0.59
N VAL A 44 24.48 1.17 0.12
CA VAL A 44 23.51 1.01 -0.98
C VAL A 44 24.26 0.54 -2.21
N GLY A 45 23.90 -0.62 -2.73
CA GLY A 45 24.55 -1.22 -3.88
C GLY A 45 23.55 -1.86 -4.83
N PRO A 46 23.94 -2.20 -6.05
CA PRO A 46 25.20 -1.88 -6.74
C PRO A 46 25.36 -0.37 -7.09
N ASP A 47 26.51 0.01 -7.66
CA ASP A 47 26.79 1.41 -8.06
C ASP A 47 25.71 1.98 -8.97
N ALA A 48 25.22 1.22 -9.93
CA ALA A 48 24.15 1.62 -10.82
C ALA A 48 22.86 2.03 -10.07
N LYS A 49 22.59 1.43 -8.92
CA LYS A 49 21.46 1.82 -8.07
C LYS A 49 21.69 3.18 -7.43
N ARG A 50 22.90 3.44 -6.92
CA ARG A 50 23.26 4.75 -6.38
C ARG A 50 23.20 5.85 -7.44
N ASP A 51 23.71 5.55 -8.65
CA ASP A 51 23.67 6.50 -9.78
C ASP A 51 22.21 6.81 -10.18
N LYS A 52 21.34 5.80 -10.20
CA LYS A 52 19.91 5.99 -10.45
C LYS A 52 19.25 6.87 -9.39
N LEU A 53 19.50 6.61 -8.10
CA LEU A 53 19.00 7.46 -7.00
C LEU A 53 19.52 8.90 -7.12
N MET A 54 20.81 9.08 -7.41
CA MET A 54 21.37 10.41 -7.61
C MET A 54 20.77 11.14 -8.80
N SER A 55 20.41 10.42 -9.87
CA SER A 55 19.69 10.97 -11.03
C SER A 55 18.31 11.48 -10.64
N GLU A 56 17.54 10.74 -9.82
CA GLU A 56 16.23 11.18 -9.33
C GLU A 56 16.32 12.42 -8.43
N PHE A 57 17.44 12.60 -7.72
CA PHE A 57 17.68 13.77 -6.88
C PHE A 57 18.35 14.94 -7.64
N ALA A 58 18.68 14.79 -8.91
CA ALA A 58 19.42 15.79 -9.70
C ALA A 58 18.73 17.16 -9.73
N ILE A 59 17.39 17.20 -9.68
CA ILE A 59 16.60 18.44 -9.63
C ILE A 59 17.04 19.39 -8.49
N ILE A 60 17.51 18.83 -7.37
CA ILE A 60 18.01 19.61 -6.22
C ILE A 60 19.18 20.49 -6.63
N ARG A 61 20.11 19.94 -7.45
CA ARG A 61 21.30 20.65 -7.92
C ARG A 61 21.03 21.51 -9.15
N THR A 62 20.18 21.03 -10.07
CA THR A 62 20.06 21.62 -11.41
C THR A 62 19.03 22.73 -11.51
N SER A 63 18.07 22.82 -10.58
CA SER A 63 17.03 23.83 -10.62
C SER A 63 17.57 25.19 -10.13
N ALA A 64 17.70 26.15 -11.04
CA ALA A 64 18.07 27.54 -10.71
C ALA A 64 17.06 28.11 -9.67
N ARG A 65 15.76 27.95 -9.89
CA ARG A 65 14.70 28.44 -8.99
C ARG A 65 14.84 27.95 -7.56
N LEU A 66 15.41 26.76 -7.33
CA LEU A 66 15.62 26.22 -5.97
C LEU A 66 16.91 26.74 -5.33
N ASN A 67 17.91 27.09 -6.13
CA ASN A 67 19.26 27.45 -5.69
C ASN A 67 19.51 28.96 -5.63
N GLU A 68 18.68 29.78 -6.26
CA GLU A 68 18.77 31.24 -6.20
C GLU A 68 18.04 31.78 -4.97
N LYS A 69 18.53 32.90 -4.41
CA LYS A 69 17.87 33.57 -3.29
C LYS A 69 16.53 34.14 -3.73
N ASP A 70 15.49 33.78 -3.01
CA ASP A 70 14.17 34.39 -3.16
C ASP A 70 14.10 35.67 -2.33
N GLU A 71 13.68 36.77 -2.95
CA GLU A 71 13.61 38.09 -2.30
C GLU A 71 12.64 38.08 -1.11
N LYS A 72 11.54 37.35 -1.18
CA LYS A 72 10.54 37.28 -0.10
C LYS A 72 11.00 36.41 1.06
N LEU A 73 11.70 35.31 0.76
CA LEU A 73 12.22 34.39 1.78
C LEU A 73 13.54 34.87 2.41
N GLY A 74 14.29 35.78 1.75
CA GLY A 74 15.61 36.23 2.16
C GLY A 74 16.69 35.16 2.15
N LYS A 75 16.36 33.96 1.63
CA LYS A 75 17.21 32.76 1.52
C LYS A 75 16.81 31.95 0.28
N THR A 76 17.59 30.90 -0.03
CA THR A 76 17.21 29.98 -1.11
C THR A 76 15.98 29.16 -0.72
N PRO A 77 15.10 28.79 -1.65
CA PRO A 77 14.02 27.85 -1.37
C PRO A 77 14.53 26.51 -0.82
N LEU A 78 15.68 26.02 -1.28
CA LEU A 78 16.28 24.79 -0.72
C LEU A 78 16.60 24.92 0.77
N LYS A 79 17.19 26.04 1.18
CA LYS A 79 17.46 26.28 2.62
C LYS A 79 16.16 26.31 3.41
N PHE A 80 15.15 27.03 2.91
CA PHE A 80 13.84 27.12 3.56
C PHE A 80 13.20 25.75 3.73
N TYR A 81 13.15 24.93 2.65
CA TYR A 81 12.60 23.57 2.73
C TYR A 81 13.43 22.64 3.63
N THR A 82 14.76 22.78 3.63
CA THR A 82 15.62 21.98 4.47
C THR A 82 15.44 22.28 5.95
N GLU A 83 15.33 23.55 6.33
CA GLU A 83 15.00 23.99 7.69
C GLU A 83 13.63 23.44 8.12
N PHE A 84 12.61 23.64 7.29
CA PHE A 84 11.26 23.15 7.54
C PHE A 84 11.21 21.62 7.73
N LEU A 85 11.83 20.87 6.81
CA LEU A 85 11.85 19.41 6.89
C LEU A 85 12.64 18.92 8.10
N LYS A 86 13.73 19.59 8.50
CA LYS A 86 14.47 19.26 9.70
C LYS A 86 13.59 19.38 10.94
N GLU A 87 12.98 20.53 11.15
CA GLU A 87 12.21 20.84 12.37
C GLU A 87 10.88 20.07 12.47
N ARG A 88 10.19 19.91 11.34
CA ARG A 88 8.81 19.41 11.34
C ARG A 88 8.67 17.93 10.99
N VAL A 89 9.65 17.37 10.30
CA VAL A 89 9.56 16.01 9.76
C VAL A 89 10.71 15.14 10.27
N PHE A 90 11.95 15.53 10.02
CA PHE A 90 13.12 14.70 10.27
C PHE A 90 13.30 14.36 11.75
N ASP A 91 13.19 15.35 12.62
CA ASP A 91 13.31 15.11 14.07
C ASP A 91 12.19 14.21 14.60
N SER A 92 11.00 14.29 14.00
CA SER A 92 9.88 13.40 14.36
C SER A 92 10.09 11.95 13.89
N ILE A 93 10.68 11.74 12.72
CA ILE A 93 11.01 10.41 12.19
C ILE A 93 12.11 9.75 13.02
N LYS A 94 13.16 10.48 13.36
CA LYS A 94 14.36 9.96 14.04
C LYS A 94 14.05 9.44 15.45
N TYR A 95 13.08 10.01 16.14
CA TYR A 95 12.72 9.66 17.53
C TYR A 95 11.58 8.66 17.67
N LYS A 96 10.86 8.35 16.60
CA LYS A 96 9.75 7.38 16.63
C LYS A 96 10.15 6.08 15.96
N SER A 97 10.42 5.05 16.75
CA SER A 97 10.50 3.65 16.30
C SER A 97 9.10 3.10 15.99
N SER A 98 8.37 3.74 15.08
CA SER A 98 7.01 3.30 14.74
C SER A 98 6.99 2.59 13.40
N ALA A 99 6.04 1.65 13.26
CA ALA A 99 5.70 0.98 12.00
C ALA A 99 5.16 1.95 10.93
N GLU A 100 4.89 3.20 11.31
CA GLU A 100 4.22 4.18 10.46
C GLU A 100 5.14 4.65 9.33
N ASP A 101 4.65 4.59 8.10
CA ASP A 101 5.31 5.15 6.93
C ASP A 101 5.13 6.68 6.89
N PHE A 102 5.91 7.41 7.70
CA PHE A 102 5.86 8.88 7.75
C PHE A 102 6.16 9.55 6.41
N ILE A 103 7.06 8.97 5.61
CA ILE A 103 7.44 9.55 4.33
C ILE A 103 6.33 9.33 3.31
N GLY A 104 5.76 8.13 3.26
CA GLY A 104 4.61 7.85 2.42
C GLY A 104 3.40 8.70 2.79
N ARG A 105 3.09 8.80 4.10
CA ARG A 105 2.01 9.66 4.59
C ARG A 105 2.24 11.13 4.24
N PHE A 106 3.44 11.67 4.47
CA PHE A 106 3.79 13.03 4.09
C PHE A 106 3.63 13.23 2.57
N TYR A 107 4.05 12.25 1.78
CA TYR A 107 3.91 12.31 0.33
C TYR A 107 2.44 12.28 -0.12
N GLY A 108 1.62 11.44 0.49
CA GLY A 108 0.18 11.36 0.24
C GLY A 108 -0.53 12.69 0.55
N GLU A 109 -0.25 13.28 1.71
CA GLU A 109 -0.76 14.60 2.09
C GLU A 109 -0.30 15.69 1.10
N PHE A 110 0.97 15.71 0.74
CA PHE A 110 1.50 16.67 -0.22
C PHE A 110 0.83 16.56 -1.59
N MET A 111 0.57 15.35 -2.08
CA MET A 111 -0.12 15.12 -3.35
C MET A 111 -1.58 15.58 -3.30
N SER A 112 -2.28 15.38 -2.20
CA SER A 112 -3.66 15.86 -2.03
C SER A 112 -3.77 17.38 -2.08
N TYR A 113 -2.78 18.12 -1.53
CA TYR A 113 -2.74 19.58 -1.56
C TYR A 113 -2.27 20.18 -2.89
N SER A 114 -1.52 19.45 -3.70
CA SER A 114 -0.95 19.97 -4.95
C SER A 114 -1.97 20.09 -6.10
N GLY A 115 -3.25 19.78 -5.85
CA GLY A 115 -4.34 19.90 -6.84
C GLY A 115 -4.22 18.90 -8.01
N GLY A 116 -3.27 17.99 -7.95
CA GLY A 116 -3.28 16.81 -8.77
C GLY A 116 -4.25 15.83 -8.14
N ASP A 117 -5.38 15.58 -8.81
CA ASP A 117 -6.18 14.41 -8.47
C ASP A 117 -5.21 13.25 -8.38
N GLY A 118 -5.08 12.61 -7.20
CA GLY A 118 -4.19 11.47 -7.00
C GLY A 118 -4.44 10.36 -8.03
N GLN A 119 -5.59 10.42 -8.71
CA GLN A 119 -5.97 9.63 -9.87
C GLN A 119 -5.11 9.87 -11.12
N SER A 120 -4.51 11.06 -11.30
CA SER A 120 -3.72 11.34 -12.52
C SER A 120 -2.39 10.57 -12.59
N LEU A 121 -1.92 10.01 -11.48
CA LEU A 121 -0.69 9.22 -11.40
C LEU A 121 -0.93 7.74 -11.08
N GLY A 122 -2.18 7.32 -10.79
CA GLY A 122 -2.52 5.94 -10.45
C GLY A 122 -1.81 5.40 -9.18
N ILE A 123 -1.33 6.30 -8.32
CA ILE A 123 -0.60 5.93 -7.11
C ILE A 123 -1.58 5.93 -5.93
N ILE A 124 -1.91 4.76 -5.44
CA ILE A 124 -2.73 4.56 -4.24
C ILE A 124 -1.80 4.09 -3.11
N LEU A 125 -1.58 4.96 -2.13
CA LEU A 125 -0.77 4.60 -0.96
C LEU A 125 -1.58 3.72 0.00
N THR A 126 -1.00 2.61 0.42
CA THR A 126 -1.63 1.70 1.38
C THR A 126 -1.57 2.30 2.79
N PRO A 127 -2.71 2.46 3.48
CA PRO A 127 -2.72 2.97 4.85
C PRO A 127 -1.93 2.08 5.81
N ALA A 128 -1.30 2.70 6.82
CA ALA A 128 -0.44 1.99 7.77
C ALA A 128 -1.17 0.85 8.50
N HIS A 129 -2.43 1.06 8.91
CA HIS A 129 -3.23 0.02 9.59
C HIS A 129 -3.48 -1.21 8.70
N ILE A 130 -3.57 -1.04 7.39
CA ILE A 130 -3.67 -2.16 6.43
C ILE A 130 -2.34 -2.88 6.30
N CYS A 131 -1.21 -2.14 6.26
CA CYS A 131 0.12 -2.77 6.25
C CYS A 131 0.37 -3.60 7.52
N GLU A 132 -0.04 -3.10 8.68
CA GLU A 132 0.02 -3.84 9.94
C GLU A 132 -0.93 -5.06 9.95
N LEU A 133 -2.16 -4.90 9.43
CA LEU A 133 -3.11 -6.00 9.34
C LEU A 133 -2.57 -7.15 8.48
N PHE A 134 -1.87 -6.85 7.38
CA PHE A 134 -1.20 -7.88 6.57
C PHE A 134 -0.16 -8.66 7.38
N CYS A 135 0.66 -7.95 8.16
CA CYS A 135 1.63 -8.61 9.04
C CYS A 135 0.96 -9.53 10.08
N ASP A 136 -0.19 -9.12 10.61
CA ASP A 136 -0.95 -9.90 11.57
C ASP A 136 -1.64 -11.12 10.92
N LEU A 137 -2.31 -10.94 9.77
CA LEU A 137 -3.00 -12.01 9.03
C LEU A 137 -2.04 -13.11 8.56
N LEU A 138 -0.84 -12.71 8.13
CA LEU A 138 0.21 -13.63 7.64
C LEU A 138 1.08 -14.17 8.77
N ASP A 139 0.89 -13.69 10.01
CA ASP A 139 1.70 -14.04 11.18
C ASP A 139 3.21 -13.94 10.92
N VAL A 140 3.63 -12.76 10.44
CA VAL A 140 5.03 -12.50 10.04
C VAL A 140 6.00 -12.71 11.19
N GLN A 141 7.02 -13.53 10.97
CA GLN A 141 8.04 -13.93 11.93
C GLN A 141 9.43 -13.36 11.58
N PRO A 142 10.37 -13.24 12.53
CA PRO A 142 11.73 -12.75 12.27
C PRO A 142 12.56 -13.58 11.27
N THR A 143 12.12 -14.81 11.00
CA THR A 143 12.78 -15.72 10.06
C THR A 143 12.26 -15.61 8.63
N ASP A 144 11.15 -14.92 8.42
CA ASP A 144 10.53 -14.77 7.11
C ASP A 144 11.35 -13.91 6.16
N ILE A 145 11.15 -14.16 4.88
CA ILE A 145 11.63 -13.30 3.79
C ILE A 145 10.39 -12.73 3.10
N VAL A 146 10.29 -11.40 3.09
CA VAL A 146 9.11 -10.67 2.60
C VAL A 146 9.36 -10.13 1.21
N LEU A 147 8.41 -10.32 0.30
CA LEU A 147 8.38 -9.78 -1.05
C LEU A 147 7.18 -8.86 -1.23
N ASP A 148 7.44 -7.61 -1.62
CA ASP A 148 6.44 -6.66 -2.07
C ASP A 148 6.75 -6.23 -3.52
N PRO A 149 6.07 -6.78 -4.53
CA PRO A 149 6.41 -6.55 -5.93
C PRO A 149 5.87 -5.24 -6.52
N CYS A 150 5.06 -4.49 -5.76
CA CYS A 150 4.50 -3.19 -6.14
C CYS A 150 4.69 -2.21 -4.98
N CYS A 151 5.94 -2.06 -4.51
CA CYS A 151 6.18 -1.57 -3.16
C CYS A 151 5.90 -0.07 -2.94
N GLY A 152 5.67 0.72 -3.98
CA GLY A 152 5.34 2.14 -3.84
C GLY A 152 6.34 2.88 -2.94
N THR A 153 5.89 3.34 -1.78
CA THR A 153 6.74 3.96 -0.74
C THR A 153 7.40 2.96 0.21
N ALA A 154 7.23 1.65 -0.02
CA ALA A 154 7.65 0.53 0.82
C ALA A 154 6.87 0.37 2.14
N GLY A 155 5.59 0.79 2.17
CA GLY A 155 4.75 0.71 3.38
C GLY A 155 4.67 -0.70 3.98
N PHE A 156 4.40 -1.73 3.17
CA PHE A 156 4.39 -3.12 3.63
C PHE A 156 5.76 -3.58 4.16
N LEU A 157 6.84 -3.24 3.49
CA LEU A 157 8.20 -3.62 3.93
C LEU A 157 8.58 -2.93 5.25
N VAL A 158 8.15 -1.69 5.45
CA VAL A 158 8.34 -0.96 6.72
C VAL A 158 7.56 -1.62 7.84
N ALA A 159 6.29 -1.97 7.63
CA ALA A 159 5.46 -2.65 8.61
C ALA A 159 6.03 -4.04 8.96
N ALA A 160 6.43 -4.81 7.94
CA ALA A 160 7.06 -6.11 8.14
C ALA A 160 8.38 -5.99 8.94
N MET A 161 9.25 -5.04 8.57
CA MET A 161 10.50 -4.79 9.30
C MET A 161 10.24 -4.48 10.78
N HIS A 162 9.27 -3.61 11.06
CA HIS A 162 8.91 -3.26 12.43
C HIS A 162 8.39 -4.47 13.21
N ARG A 163 7.51 -5.27 12.60
CA ARG A 163 6.96 -6.50 13.20
C ARG A 163 8.08 -7.50 13.52
N MET A 164 8.97 -7.74 12.56
CA MET A 164 10.09 -8.68 12.70
C MET A 164 11.11 -8.19 13.74
N ASP A 165 11.44 -6.89 13.75
CA ASP A 165 12.33 -6.28 14.74
C ASP A 165 11.75 -6.35 16.16
N TYR A 166 10.44 -6.12 16.31
CA TYR A 166 9.76 -6.24 17.60
C TYR A 166 9.84 -7.68 18.13
N ALA A 167 9.56 -8.65 17.28
CA ALA A 167 9.61 -10.06 17.65
C ALA A 167 11.05 -10.58 17.88
N ALA A 168 12.06 -9.99 17.21
CA ALA A 168 13.48 -10.30 17.42
C ALA A 168 14.01 -9.78 18.77
N GLY A 169 13.30 -8.86 19.43
CA GLY A 169 13.73 -8.25 20.69
C GLY A 169 15.08 -7.54 20.53
N ASP A 170 16.04 -7.77 21.45
CA ASP A 170 17.34 -7.13 21.46
C ASP A 170 18.42 -7.84 20.63
N ASP A 171 18.06 -8.89 19.86
CA ASP A 171 19.03 -9.60 19.02
C ASP A 171 19.45 -8.79 17.81
N GLN A 172 20.57 -8.10 17.95
CA GLN A 172 21.14 -7.27 16.89
C GLN A 172 21.56 -8.04 15.65
N THR A 173 21.87 -9.35 15.78
CA THR A 173 22.24 -10.19 14.63
C THR A 173 21.02 -10.49 13.78
N VAL A 174 19.90 -10.84 14.41
CA VAL A 174 18.62 -11.08 13.73
C VAL A 174 18.15 -9.78 13.07
N ARG A 175 18.09 -8.66 13.79
CA ARG A 175 17.71 -7.35 13.23
C ARG A 175 18.56 -6.96 12.02
N LYS A 176 19.88 -7.16 12.09
CA LYS A 176 20.76 -6.88 10.94
C LYS A 176 20.49 -7.78 9.74
N ASN A 177 20.15 -9.07 9.96
CA ASN A 177 19.79 -9.98 8.88
C ASN A 177 18.45 -9.58 8.24
N ILE A 178 17.43 -9.23 9.04
CA ILE A 178 16.15 -8.71 8.55
C ILE A 178 16.39 -7.60 7.53
N ARG A 179 17.09 -6.52 7.96
CA ARG A 179 17.36 -5.37 7.10
C ARG A 179 18.20 -5.71 5.88
N LYS A 180 19.20 -6.57 6.04
CA LYS A 180 20.16 -6.84 4.96
C LYS A 180 19.65 -7.81 3.90
N LYS A 181 18.77 -8.78 4.25
CA LYS A 181 18.52 -9.96 3.42
C LYS A 181 17.04 -10.33 3.24
N GLN A 182 16.15 -9.86 4.12
CA GLN A 182 14.83 -10.46 4.24
C GLN A 182 13.69 -9.59 3.69
N LEU A 183 13.97 -8.35 3.29
CA LEU A 183 12.97 -7.42 2.78
C LEU A 183 13.27 -7.11 1.31
N HIS A 184 12.42 -7.55 0.39
CA HIS A 184 12.59 -7.39 -1.05
C HIS A 184 11.41 -6.63 -1.65
N GLY A 185 11.70 -5.68 -2.55
CA GLY A 185 10.68 -4.91 -3.25
C GLY A 185 10.99 -4.71 -4.73
N PHE A 186 9.93 -4.53 -5.51
CA PHE A 186 10.01 -4.02 -6.88
C PHE A 186 9.15 -2.76 -6.99
N GLU A 187 9.63 -1.78 -7.75
CA GLU A 187 8.89 -0.57 -8.06
C GLU A 187 9.21 -0.13 -9.49
N LEU A 188 8.17 0.09 -10.27
CA LEU A 188 8.32 0.47 -11.69
C LEU A 188 8.71 1.93 -11.84
N GLN A 189 8.09 2.82 -11.05
CA GLN A 189 8.27 4.26 -11.17
C GLN A 189 9.53 4.72 -10.43
N SER A 190 10.45 5.37 -11.14
CA SER A 190 11.74 5.79 -10.57
C SER A 190 11.60 6.74 -9.40
N ASN A 191 10.62 7.65 -9.43
CA ASN A 191 10.38 8.59 -8.34
C ASN A 191 9.89 7.86 -7.06
N MET A 192 8.97 6.89 -7.19
CA MET A 192 8.50 6.07 -6.07
C MET A 192 9.61 5.15 -5.55
N PHE A 193 10.39 4.56 -6.44
CA PHE A 193 11.60 3.80 -6.09
C PHE A 193 12.57 4.63 -5.23
N ALA A 194 12.81 5.91 -5.59
CA ALA A 194 13.68 6.77 -4.79
C ALA A 194 13.08 7.07 -3.40
N ILE A 195 11.75 7.23 -3.31
CA ILE A 195 11.05 7.41 -2.03
C ILE A 195 11.16 6.14 -1.18
N ALA A 196 10.87 4.97 -1.76
CA ALA A 196 10.97 3.67 -1.10
C ALA A 196 12.38 3.42 -0.54
N CYS A 197 13.42 3.62 -1.38
CA CYS A 197 14.80 3.48 -0.92
C CYS A 197 15.12 4.44 0.22
N THR A 198 14.69 5.70 0.14
CA THR A 198 14.89 6.68 1.22
C THR A 198 14.22 6.23 2.50
N ASN A 199 12.98 5.76 2.41
CA ASN A 199 12.20 5.29 3.54
C ASN A 199 12.91 4.14 4.29
N MET A 200 13.44 3.17 3.54
CA MET A 200 14.19 2.05 4.09
C MET A 200 15.55 2.49 4.67
N ILE A 201 16.31 3.36 3.96
CA ILE A 201 17.61 3.83 4.40
C ILE A 201 17.53 4.62 5.72
N LEU A 202 16.52 5.46 5.89
CA LEU A 202 16.30 6.22 7.13
C LEU A 202 15.94 5.33 8.33
N ARG A 203 15.53 4.08 8.08
CA ARG A 203 15.29 3.03 9.07
C ARG A 203 16.45 2.04 9.21
N GLU A 204 17.64 2.47 8.77
CA GLU A 204 18.86 1.68 8.84
C GLU A 204 18.88 0.40 7.97
N ASP A 205 17.92 0.24 7.05
CA ASP A 205 18.03 -0.75 5.97
C ASP A 205 18.91 -0.19 4.84
N GLY A 206 20.22 -0.10 5.14
CA GLY A 206 21.16 0.49 4.20
C GLY A 206 21.33 -0.26 2.88
N ASN A 207 21.04 -1.56 2.85
CA ASN A 207 21.21 -2.34 1.64
C ASN A 207 20.00 -2.21 0.70
N SER A 208 18.83 -1.91 1.25
CA SER A 208 17.55 -1.79 0.54
C SER A 208 17.44 -2.70 -0.68
N ASN A 209 16.89 -3.91 -0.53
CA ASN A 209 16.74 -4.85 -1.65
C ASN A 209 15.58 -4.48 -2.58
N ILE A 210 15.31 -3.17 -2.73
CA ILE A 210 14.31 -2.66 -3.68
C ILE A 210 14.97 -2.50 -5.05
N GLN A 211 14.26 -2.94 -6.09
CA GLN A 211 14.68 -2.87 -7.48
C GLN A 211 13.73 -1.99 -8.27
N CYS A 212 14.30 -1.08 -9.10
CA CYS A 212 13.49 -0.26 -10.00
C CYS A 212 13.29 -1.02 -11.32
N GLN A 213 12.30 -1.90 -11.33
CA GLN A 213 12.00 -2.80 -12.44
C GLN A 213 10.52 -3.09 -12.54
N ASP A 214 10.07 -3.42 -13.73
CA ASP A 214 8.73 -3.96 -13.98
C ASP A 214 8.68 -5.41 -13.47
N PHE A 215 7.83 -5.64 -12.46
CA PHE A 215 7.71 -6.95 -11.83
C PHE A 215 7.15 -8.01 -12.79
N LEU A 216 6.14 -7.69 -13.59
CA LEU A 216 5.53 -8.62 -14.54
C LEU A 216 6.51 -9.10 -15.63
N LYS A 217 7.62 -8.36 -15.86
CA LYS A 217 8.68 -8.78 -16.78
C LYS A 217 9.76 -9.63 -16.13
N GLN A 218 9.71 -9.83 -14.81
CA GLN A 218 10.66 -10.70 -14.14
C GLN A 218 10.24 -12.16 -14.33
N ASN A 219 11.21 -13.06 -14.46
CA ASN A 219 10.92 -14.48 -14.45
C ASN A 219 10.62 -14.93 -13.01
N PRO A 220 9.40 -15.46 -12.69
CA PRO A 220 9.04 -15.90 -11.35
C PRO A 220 10.04 -16.86 -10.74
N ALA A 221 10.56 -17.84 -11.51
CA ALA A 221 11.53 -18.80 -11.02
C ALA A 221 12.86 -18.17 -10.58
N LEU A 222 13.25 -17.01 -11.15
CA LEU A 222 14.42 -16.26 -10.70
C LEU A 222 14.11 -15.42 -9.45
N VAL A 223 12.90 -14.87 -9.36
CA VAL A 223 12.45 -14.14 -8.16
C VAL A 223 12.33 -15.10 -6.98
N GLN A 224 11.79 -16.32 -7.19
CA GLN A 224 11.65 -17.37 -6.20
C GLN A 224 12.99 -17.75 -5.53
N GLN A 225 14.12 -17.61 -6.24
CA GLN A 225 15.45 -17.85 -5.67
C GLN A 225 15.81 -16.90 -4.50
N LYS A 226 15.06 -15.81 -4.32
CA LYS A 226 15.19 -14.96 -3.12
C LYS A 226 14.69 -15.66 -1.85
N GLY A 227 13.90 -16.74 -2.00
CA GLY A 227 13.40 -17.54 -0.90
C GLY A 227 12.24 -16.88 -0.15
N ALA A 228 11.46 -16.01 -0.79
CA ALA A 228 10.37 -15.30 -0.12
C ALA A 228 9.28 -16.25 0.40
N THR A 229 9.05 -16.19 1.71
CA THR A 229 8.05 -16.96 2.46
C THR A 229 6.76 -16.19 2.69
N ILE A 230 6.82 -14.87 2.54
CA ILE A 230 5.68 -13.94 2.68
C ILE A 230 5.61 -13.04 1.45
N GLY A 231 4.43 -12.98 0.84
CA GLY A 231 4.07 -12.02 -0.20
C GLY A 231 3.09 -10.98 0.32
N MET A 232 3.35 -9.70 0.06
CA MET A 232 2.41 -8.61 0.36
C MET A 232 2.31 -7.71 -0.86
N MET A 233 1.11 -7.34 -1.28
CA MET A 233 0.97 -6.54 -2.48
C MET A 233 -0.30 -5.68 -2.49
N ASN A 234 -0.13 -4.44 -2.94
CA ASN A 234 -1.20 -3.58 -3.44
C ASN A 234 -0.85 -3.27 -4.91
N PRO A 235 -1.38 -4.04 -5.89
CA PRO A 235 -1.05 -3.83 -7.30
C PRO A 235 -1.67 -2.53 -7.83
N PRO A 236 -1.23 -2.02 -8.98
CA PRO A 236 -1.90 -0.90 -9.63
C PRO A 236 -3.31 -1.30 -10.06
N TYR A 237 -4.31 -0.44 -9.80
CA TYR A 237 -5.71 -0.73 -10.11
C TYR A 237 -6.10 -0.25 -11.51
N SER A 238 -7.03 -0.99 -12.14
CA SER A 238 -7.67 -0.62 -13.41
C SER A 238 -6.71 -0.36 -14.58
N GLN A 239 -5.57 -1.04 -14.60
CA GLN A 239 -4.63 -0.97 -15.72
C GLN A 239 -4.95 -2.02 -16.79
N GLY A 240 -5.56 -3.13 -16.41
CA GLY A 240 -5.92 -4.22 -17.30
C GLY A 240 -7.06 -3.83 -18.26
N THR A 241 -6.96 -4.32 -19.49
CA THR A 241 -8.00 -4.17 -20.52
C THR A 241 -8.15 -5.49 -21.26
N LYS A 242 -9.26 -5.65 -22.03
CA LYS A 242 -9.42 -6.82 -22.91
C LYS A 242 -8.31 -6.95 -23.97
N ALA A 243 -7.65 -5.84 -24.30
CA ALA A 243 -6.53 -5.85 -25.26
C ALA A 243 -5.20 -6.23 -24.59
N ASP A 244 -5.09 -5.96 -23.28
CA ASP A 244 -3.93 -6.33 -22.47
C ASP A 244 -4.39 -6.88 -21.11
N PRO A 245 -4.78 -8.17 -21.04
CA PRO A 245 -5.20 -8.82 -19.81
C PRO A 245 -4.07 -9.01 -18.80
N SER A 246 -2.81 -8.94 -19.24
CA SER A 246 -1.64 -9.09 -18.36
C SER A 246 -1.54 -8.00 -17.29
N GLN A 247 -2.30 -6.91 -17.42
CA GLN A 247 -2.36 -5.80 -16.48
C GLN A 247 -3.55 -5.87 -15.52
N TYR A 248 -4.36 -6.93 -15.55
CA TYR A 248 -5.38 -7.14 -14.52
C TYR A 248 -4.74 -7.44 -13.15
N GLU A 249 -5.39 -7.03 -12.08
CA GLU A 249 -4.93 -7.25 -10.71
C GLU A 249 -4.65 -8.74 -10.43
N LEU A 250 -5.49 -9.65 -10.94
CA LEU A 250 -5.31 -11.10 -10.78
C LEU A 250 -4.06 -11.64 -11.48
N SER A 251 -3.60 -11.02 -12.58
CA SER A 251 -2.33 -11.36 -13.21
C SER A 251 -1.15 -11.04 -12.29
N PHE A 252 -1.18 -9.90 -11.61
CA PHE A 252 -0.18 -9.56 -10.59
C PHE A 252 -0.21 -10.55 -9.42
N VAL A 253 -1.41 -10.97 -8.99
CA VAL A 253 -1.58 -11.97 -7.92
C VAL A 253 -0.95 -13.30 -8.31
N GLU A 254 -1.27 -13.84 -9.50
CA GLU A 254 -0.68 -15.07 -10.00
C GLU A 254 0.85 -14.98 -10.07
N HIS A 255 1.36 -13.90 -10.67
CA HIS A 255 2.81 -13.68 -10.81
C HIS A 255 3.53 -13.56 -9.45
N LEU A 256 2.87 -12.95 -8.44
CA LEU A 256 3.39 -12.93 -7.07
C LEU A 256 3.46 -14.34 -6.50
N LEU A 257 2.36 -15.10 -6.57
CA LEU A 257 2.29 -16.46 -6.02
C LEU A 257 3.33 -17.39 -6.66
N ASP A 258 3.51 -17.30 -7.99
CA ASP A 258 4.55 -18.03 -8.72
C ASP A 258 5.98 -17.64 -8.29
N SER A 259 6.17 -16.42 -7.80
CA SER A 259 7.47 -15.88 -7.36
C SER A 259 7.83 -16.26 -5.92
N LEU A 260 6.91 -16.85 -5.17
CA LEU A 260 7.13 -17.26 -3.78
C LEU A 260 7.63 -18.71 -3.70
N VAL A 261 8.18 -19.10 -2.56
CA VAL A 261 8.51 -20.54 -2.31
C VAL A 261 7.24 -21.33 -2.00
N LYS A 262 7.31 -22.66 -2.16
CA LYS A 262 6.20 -23.54 -1.85
C LYS A 262 5.77 -23.40 -0.39
N GLY A 263 4.45 -23.29 -0.15
CA GLY A 263 3.85 -23.11 1.18
C GLY A 263 3.99 -21.70 1.74
N ALA A 264 4.54 -20.76 0.97
CA ALA A 264 4.59 -19.36 1.35
C ALA A 264 3.19 -18.77 1.41
N LYS A 265 2.98 -17.84 2.33
CA LYS A 265 1.71 -17.13 2.48
C LYS A 265 1.73 -15.78 1.77
N ALA A 266 0.64 -15.41 1.15
CA ALA A 266 0.51 -14.09 0.53
C ALA A 266 -0.81 -13.44 0.90
N ALA A 267 -0.78 -12.12 1.13
CA ALA A 267 -1.96 -11.28 1.21
C ALA A 267 -1.88 -10.18 0.14
N VAL A 268 -2.98 -9.95 -0.54
CA VAL A 268 -3.09 -8.92 -1.57
C VAL A 268 -4.33 -8.08 -1.31
N ILE A 269 -4.24 -6.76 -1.52
CA ILE A 269 -5.40 -5.89 -1.48
C ILE A 269 -5.72 -5.42 -2.90
N VAL A 270 -6.95 -5.69 -3.34
CA VAL A 270 -7.40 -5.43 -4.71
C VAL A 270 -8.83 -4.88 -4.69
N PRO A 271 -9.30 -4.25 -5.78
CA PRO A 271 -10.70 -3.89 -5.91
C PRO A 271 -11.61 -5.12 -5.78
N GLN A 272 -12.76 -4.96 -5.15
CA GLN A 272 -13.79 -6.00 -5.04
C GLN A 272 -14.17 -6.59 -6.42
N SER A 273 -14.15 -5.77 -7.48
CA SER A 273 -14.42 -6.21 -8.85
C SER A 273 -13.50 -7.32 -9.33
N SER A 274 -12.23 -7.33 -8.92
CA SER A 274 -11.27 -8.38 -9.28
C SER A 274 -11.66 -9.75 -8.71
N MET A 275 -12.34 -9.79 -7.56
CA MET A 275 -12.81 -11.03 -6.95
C MET A 275 -14.14 -11.54 -7.53
N THR A 276 -14.91 -10.68 -8.20
CA THR A 276 -16.15 -11.12 -8.86
C THR A 276 -15.89 -11.97 -10.11
N GLY A 277 -14.78 -11.73 -10.83
CA GLY A 277 -14.42 -12.53 -12.00
C GLY A 277 -15.42 -12.42 -13.16
N LYS A 278 -15.88 -11.20 -13.47
CA LYS A 278 -16.92 -10.98 -14.49
C LYS A 278 -16.46 -11.22 -15.92
N THR A 279 -15.17 -11.07 -16.18
CA THR A 279 -14.60 -11.28 -17.52
C THR A 279 -14.05 -12.71 -17.66
N LYS A 280 -13.96 -13.20 -18.91
CA LYS A 280 -13.35 -14.51 -19.17
C LYS A 280 -11.87 -14.55 -18.77
N ASP A 281 -11.18 -13.45 -18.90
CA ASP A 281 -9.76 -13.35 -18.54
C ASP A 281 -9.60 -13.43 -17.02
N GLU A 282 -10.43 -12.72 -16.24
CA GLU A 282 -10.41 -12.81 -14.78
C GLU A 282 -10.80 -14.23 -14.29
N GLN A 283 -11.77 -14.89 -14.92
CA GLN A 283 -12.12 -16.28 -14.63
C GLN A 283 -10.93 -17.21 -14.90
N HIS A 284 -10.25 -17.02 -16.04
CA HIS A 284 -9.06 -17.79 -16.37
C HIS A 284 -7.94 -17.62 -15.33
N PHE A 285 -7.70 -16.40 -14.85
CA PHE A 285 -6.73 -16.19 -13.76
C PHE A 285 -7.16 -16.88 -12.46
N LYS A 286 -8.46 -16.85 -12.10
CA LYS A 286 -8.96 -17.54 -10.92
C LYS A 286 -8.79 -19.06 -11.04
N GLU A 287 -9.09 -19.64 -12.21
CA GLU A 287 -8.87 -21.05 -12.50
C GLU A 287 -7.38 -21.42 -12.38
N SER A 288 -6.49 -20.62 -12.98
CA SER A 288 -5.05 -20.84 -12.93
C SER A 288 -4.51 -20.72 -11.51
N ILE A 289 -4.93 -19.70 -10.76
CA ILE A 289 -4.55 -19.52 -9.36
C ILE A 289 -4.98 -20.74 -8.55
N MET A 290 -6.20 -21.23 -8.63
CA MET A 290 -6.66 -22.39 -7.87
C MET A 290 -6.01 -23.70 -8.32
N MET A 291 -5.58 -23.79 -9.58
CA MET A 291 -4.87 -24.96 -10.09
C MET A 291 -3.48 -25.12 -9.44
N HIS A 292 -2.83 -24.03 -9.07
CA HIS A 292 -1.44 -24.03 -8.60
C HIS A 292 -1.27 -23.55 -7.15
N HIS A 293 -2.25 -22.81 -6.61
CA HIS A 293 -2.20 -22.15 -5.30
C HIS A 293 -3.51 -22.33 -4.55
N THR A 294 -3.50 -22.12 -3.25
CA THR A 294 -4.69 -22.25 -2.40
C THR A 294 -5.20 -20.87 -1.98
N LEU A 295 -6.50 -20.62 -2.19
CA LEU A 295 -7.21 -19.51 -1.56
C LEU A 295 -7.53 -19.88 -0.10
N GLU A 296 -7.10 -19.07 0.84
CA GLU A 296 -7.40 -19.24 2.28
C GLU A 296 -8.68 -18.50 2.68
N GLY A 297 -8.91 -17.35 2.09
CA GLY A 297 -10.12 -16.56 2.30
C GLY A 297 -10.02 -15.13 1.79
N VAL A 298 -11.14 -14.39 1.91
CA VAL A 298 -11.25 -13.01 1.46
C VAL A 298 -11.93 -12.16 2.53
N ILE A 299 -11.39 -10.99 2.80
CA ILE A 299 -11.87 -10.02 3.76
C ILE A 299 -12.32 -8.77 3.02
N THR A 300 -13.60 -8.44 3.10
CA THR A 300 -14.16 -7.18 2.54
C THR A 300 -13.81 -6.04 3.48
N CYS A 301 -13.06 -5.05 3.00
CA CYS A 301 -12.60 -3.93 3.81
C CYS A 301 -13.59 -2.77 3.84
N ASN A 302 -13.34 -1.82 4.73
CA ASN A 302 -14.03 -0.53 4.76
C ASN A 302 -13.92 0.18 3.40
N THR A 303 -15.04 0.71 2.91
CA THR A 303 -15.11 1.42 1.62
C THR A 303 -14.24 2.68 1.60
N ASP A 304 -13.98 3.25 2.77
CA ASP A 304 -13.14 4.44 2.95
C ASP A 304 -11.65 4.10 3.21
N THR A 305 -11.27 2.82 3.17
CA THR A 305 -9.86 2.40 3.35
C THR A 305 -8.90 3.21 2.47
N PHE A 306 -9.29 3.44 1.21
CA PHE A 306 -8.59 4.34 0.29
C PHE A 306 -9.40 5.64 0.11
N TYR A 307 -9.41 6.46 1.15
CA TYR A 307 -10.18 7.69 1.18
C TYR A 307 -9.93 8.57 -0.05
N GLY A 308 -11.01 9.01 -0.69
CA GLY A 308 -10.96 9.85 -1.90
C GLY A 308 -10.74 9.09 -3.22
N VAL A 309 -10.50 7.78 -3.20
CA VAL A 309 -10.27 6.98 -4.42
C VAL A 309 -11.57 6.35 -4.95
N GLY A 310 -12.57 6.12 -4.09
CA GLY A 310 -13.86 5.55 -4.48
C GLY A 310 -13.81 4.07 -4.86
N THR A 311 -12.83 3.34 -4.35
CA THR A 311 -12.66 1.89 -4.58
C THR A 311 -13.10 1.12 -3.35
N ASN A 312 -13.86 0.04 -3.55
CA ASN A 312 -14.20 -0.92 -2.50
C ASN A 312 -13.11 -2.01 -2.45
N PRO A 313 -12.17 -1.97 -1.51
CA PRO A 313 -11.08 -2.93 -1.46
C PRO A 313 -11.45 -4.21 -0.74
N VAL A 314 -10.80 -5.30 -1.14
CA VAL A 314 -10.79 -6.57 -0.42
C VAL A 314 -9.38 -7.07 -0.24
N ILE A 315 -9.13 -7.78 0.87
CA ILE A 315 -7.88 -8.48 1.11
C ILE A 315 -8.12 -9.96 0.82
N ALA A 316 -7.40 -10.53 -0.13
CA ALA A 316 -7.38 -11.96 -0.40
C ALA A 316 -6.08 -12.58 0.11
N VAL A 317 -6.20 -13.74 0.75
CA VAL A 317 -5.06 -14.46 1.35
C VAL A 317 -4.90 -15.80 0.66
N PHE A 318 -3.64 -16.15 0.33
CA PHE A 318 -3.30 -17.35 -0.42
C PHE A 318 -2.13 -18.10 0.21
N THR A 319 -2.06 -19.40 -0.12
CA THR A 319 -0.86 -20.25 0.06
C THR A 319 -0.30 -20.63 -1.30
N ALA A 320 0.98 -20.34 -1.53
CA ALA A 320 1.64 -20.52 -2.82
C ALA A 320 2.06 -21.97 -3.08
N HIS A 321 1.97 -22.38 -4.36
CA HIS A 321 2.40 -23.69 -4.87
C HIS A 321 1.77 -24.91 -4.16
N GLU A 322 0.55 -24.73 -3.70
CA GLU A 322 -0.31 -25.79 -3.19
C GLU A 322 -1.65 -25.69 -3.94
N PRO A 323 -1.97 -26.65 -4.84
CA PRO A 323 -3.25 -26.64 -5.55
C PRO A 323 -4.42 -26.56 -4.57
N HIS A 324 -5.45 -25.79 -4.91
CA HIS A 324 -6.62 -25.61 -4.06
C HIS A 324 -7.42 -26.91 -3.92
N PRO A 325 -7.54 -27.48 -2.70
CA PRO A 325 -8.35 -28.69 -2.51
C PRO A 325 -9.84 -28.36 -2.69
N THR A 326 -10.58 -29.25 -3.33
CA THR A 326 -12.02 -29.05 -3.61
C THR A 326 -12.91 -28.99 -2.35
N ASP A 327 -12.42 -29.53 -1.25
CA ASP A 327 -13.06 -29.54 0.07
C ASP A 327 -12.45 -28.50 1.04
N LYS A 328 -11.55 -27.66 0.57
CA LYS A 328 -10.94 -26.60 1.37
C LYS A 328 -12.01 -25.60 1.80
N ILE A 329 -12.12 -25.42 3.10
CA ILE A 329 -12.96 -24.36 3.68
C ILE A 329 -12.18 -23.04 3.69
N CYS A 330 -12.70 -22.06 3.00
CA CYS A 330 -12.23 -20.68 2.97
C CYS A 330 -13.06 -19.80 3.90
N LYS A 331 -12.46 -18.72 4.39
CA LYS A 331 -13.16 -17.73 5.21
C LYS A 331 -13.49 -16.49 4.39
N PHE A 332 -14.76 -16.14 4.37
CA PHE A 332 -15.25 -14.91 3.72
C PHE A 332 -15.78 -13.98 4.80
N ILE A 333 -15.09 -12.85 4.99
CA ILE A 333 -15.31 -11.95 6.14
C ILE A 333 -15.79 -10.58 5.67
N ASP A 334 -16.83 -10.06 6.30
CA ASP A 334 -17.25 -8.66 6.15
C ASP A 334 -16.64 -7.81 7.25
N PHE A 335 -15.54 -7.13 6.92
CA PHE A 335 -14.83 -6.22 7.82
C PHE A 335 -15.01 -4.74 7.44
N ARG A 336 -16.09 -4.40 6.73
CA ARG A 336 -16.37 -3.01 6.35
C ARG A 336 -16.51 -2.08 7.56
N ASN A 337 -16.95 -2.61 8.70
CA ASN A 337 -17.04 -1.89 9.96
C ASN A 337 -15.77 -2.14 10.80
N ASP A 338 -14.63 -1.68 10.33
CA ASP A 338 -13.32 -1.88 10.96
C ASP A 338 -13.04 -0.93 12.14
N GLY A 339 -13.92 0.06 12.37
CA GLY A 339 -13.76 1.04 13.43
C GLY A 339 -12.98 2.29 13.02
N TYR A 340 -12.60 2.41 11.76
CA TYR A 340 -12.07 3.64 11.20
C TYR A 340 -13.20 4.51 10.67
N GLU A 341 -13.09 5.82 10.86
CA GLU A 341 -14.11 6.81 10.50
C GLU A 341 -13.51 7.96 9.71
N VAL A 342 -14.27 8.44 8.72
CA VAL A 342 -13.87 9.65 7.97
C VAL A 342 -14.18 10.89 8.79
N ARG A 343 -13.16 11.70 9.07
CA ARG A 343 -13.32 13.03 9.67
C ARG A 343 -13.00 14.13 8.67
N ALA A 344 -13.87 15.12 8.61
CA ALA A 344 -13.71 16.26 7.70
C ALA A 344 -12.33 16.89 7.85
N HIS A 345 -11.67 17.15 6.72
CA HIS A 345 -10.33 17.75 6.62
C HIS A 345 -9.16 16.93 7.21
N ILE A 346 -9.42 15.74 7.77
CA ILE A 346 -8.38 14.88 8.36
C ILE A 346 -8.23 13.59 7.56
N GLY A 347 -9.32 13.09 6.94
CA GLY A 347 -9.38 11.79 6.26
C GLY A 347 -9.80 10.68 7.19
N LEU A 348 -9.32 9.46 6.94
CA LEU A 348 -9.63 8.25 7.71
C LEU A 348 -8.87 8.26 9.05
N VAL A 349 -9.59 8.12 10.16
CA VAL A 349 -9.05 8.20 11.53
C VAL A 349 -9.45 6.95 12.31
N GLU A 350 -8.53 6.45 13.12
CA GLU A 350 -8.78 5.35 14.05
C GLU A 350 -9.81 5.77 15.10
N GLY A 351 -10.93 5.04 15.19
CA GLY A 351 -11.93 5.19 16.24
C GLY A 351 -11.63 4.31 17.45
N ASP A 352 -12.32 4.55 18.55
CA ASP A 352 -12.07 3.87 19.83
C ASP A 352 -12.22 2.33 19.75
N SER A 353 -13.07 1.83 18.85
CA SER A 353 -13.34 0.39 18.69
C SER A 353 -12.43 -0.31 17.67
N ALA A 354 -11.55 0.39 16.95
CA ALA A 354 -10.80 -0.17 15.85
C ALA A 354 -9.88 -1.33 16.30
N LYS A 355 -9.22 -1.18 17.44
CA LYS A 355 -8.34 -2.23 18.01
C LYS A 355 -9.08 -3.49 18.37
N ASP A 356 -10.23 -3.35 19.03
CA ASP A 356 -11.07 -4.50 19.46
C ASP A 356 -11.63 -5.23 18.24
N LYS A 357 -12.07 -4.48 17.22
CA LYS A 357 -12.57 -5.05 15.95
C LYS A 357 -11.47 -5.76 15.19
N LYS A 358 -10.28 -5.18 15.10
CA LYS A 358 -9.10 -5.85 14.50
C LYS A 358 -8.77 -7.14 15.25
N GLN A 359 -8.76 -7.10 16.60
CA GLN A 359 -8.51 -8.30 17.40
C GLN A 359 -9.57 -9.37 17.16
N HIS A 360 -10.86 -9.00 17.11
CA HIS A 360 -11.94 -9.92 16.78
C HIS A 360 -11.77 -10.55 15.39
N LEU A 361 -11.43 -9.75 14.37
CA LEU A 361 -11.11 -10.25 13.03
C LEU A 361 -10.01 -11.33 13.09
N LEU A 362 -8.92 -11.05 13.79
CA LEU A 362 -7.79 -11.98 13.89
C LEU A 362 -8.17 -13.26 14.66
N ASP A 363 -8.99 -13.16 15.71
CA ASP A 363 -9.45 -14.31 16.45
C ASP A 363 -10.36 -15.22 15.59
N VAL A 364 -11.23 -14.63 14.77
CA VAL A 364 -12.05 -15.37 13.79
C VAL A 364 -11.17 -15.96 12.68
N TRP A 365 -10.22 -15.17 12.15
CA TRP A 365 -9.31 -15.62 11.10
C TRP A 365 -8.52 -16.86 11.50
N PHE A 366 -7.96 -16.85 12.70
CA PHE A 366 -7.17 -17.96 13.23
C PHE A 366 -8.02 -19.07 13.91
N GLY A 367 -9.36 -18.97 13.84
CA GLY A 367 -10.26 -19.97 14.43
C GLY A 367 -10.23 -20.04 15.95
N ARG A 368 -9.88 -18.93 16.62
CA ARG A 368 -9.87 -18.84 18.09
C ARG A 368 -11.25 -18.55 18.66
N THR A 369 -12.14 -18.00 17.86
CA THR A 369 -13.54 -17.71 18.19
C THR A 369 -14.43 -17.93 16.98
N GLU A 370 -15.68 -18.30 17.23
CA GLU A 370 -16.73 -18.34 16.21
C GLU A 370 -17.34 -16.95 16.02
N ALA A 371 -17.87 -16.70 14.84
CA ALA A 371 -18.55 -15.46 14.50
C ALA A 371 -19.87 -15.73 13.80
N PRO A 372 -20.87 -14.83 13.91
CA PRO A 372 -22.11 -14.96 13.15
C PRO A 372 -21.84 -14.87 11.65
N SER A 373 -22.67 -15.54 10.84
CA SER A 373 -22.58 -15.57 9.37
C SER A 373 -22.56 -14.17 8.74
N LYS A 374 -23.21 -13.20 9.37
CA LYS A 374 -23.15 -11.78 8.99
C LYS A 374 -21.73 -11.20 8.99
N PHE A 375 -20.85 -11.74 9.82
CA PHE A 375 -19.44 -11.32 9.89
C PHE A 375 -18.52 -12.26 9.11
N CYS A 376 -18.66 -13.58 9.28
CA CYS A 376 -17.82 -14.58 8.63
C CYS A 376 -18.66 -15.75 8.13
N VAL A 377 -18.50 -16.07 6.85
CA VAL A 377 -19.02 -17.31 6.25
C VAL A 377 -17.85 -18.21 5.93
N GLU A 378 -17.93 -19.47 6.36
CA GLU A 378 -17.01 -20.54 6.01
C GLU A 378 -17.63 -21.40 4.91
N SER A 379 -16.98 -21.48 3.75
CA SER A 379 -17.47 -22.23 2.58
C SER A 379 -16.32 -22.74 1.73
N THR A 380 -16.56 -23.78 0.95
CA THR A 380 -15.70 -24.10 -0.19
C THR A 380 -15.82 -23.02 -1.25
N ALA A 381 -14.79 -22.84 -2.07
CA ALA A 381 -14.76 -21.88 -3.16
C ALA A 381 -14.46 -22.57 -4.49
N GLN A 382 -15.10 -22.08 -5.56
CA GLN A 382 -14.83 -22.48 -6.95
C GLN A 382 -14.27 -21.27 -7.72
N ALA A 383 -13.61 -21.51 -8.84
CA ALA A 383 -13.05 -20.43 -9.65
C ALA A 383 -14.13 -19.52 -10.27
N ASP A 384 -15.32 -20.05 -10.54
CA ASP A 384 -16.47 -19.33 -11.10
C ASP A 384 -17.34 -18.62 -10.04
N ASP A 385 -17.10 -18.87 -8.74
CA ASP A 385 -17.77 -18.13 -7.67
C ASP A 385 -17.29 -16.67 -7.61
N GLU A 386 -18.11 -15.78 -7.07
CA GLU A 386 -17.59 -14.48 -6.59
C GLU A 386 -16.90 -14.71 -5.24
N TRP A 387 -15.58 -14.46 -5.17
CA TRP A 387 -14.83 -14.65 -3.92
C TRP A 387 -15.07 -13.50 -2.94
N LEU A 388 -16.31 -13.38 -2.47
CA LEU A 388 -16.77 -12.28 -1.60
C LEU A 388 -17.71 -12.81 -0.53
N HIS A 389 -17.67 -12.20 0.66
CA HIS A 389 -18.61 -12.52 1.73
C HIS A 389 -20.06 -12.47 1.26
N SER A 390 -20.45 -11.43 0.51
CA SER A 390 -21.80 -11.23 0.02
C SER A 390 -22.33 -12.33 -0.92
N PHE A 391 -21.44 -13.09 -1.56
CA PHE A 391 -21.81 -14.21 -2.43
C PHE A 391 -22.22 -15.44 -1.61
N TYR A 392 -21.51 -15.70 -0.52
CA TYR A 392 -21.72 -16.88 0.32
C TYR A 392 -22.67 -16.61 1.50
N TYR A 393 -22.89 -15.33 1.84
CA TYR A 393 -23.77 -14.97 2.93
C TYR A 393 -25.23 -15.04 2.52
N PHE A 394 -25.98 -15.90 3.21
CA PHE A 394 -27.43 -15.96 3.10
C PHE A 394 -28.06 -15.30 4.32
N ASN A 395 -28.80 -14.23 4.10
CA ASN A 395 -29.56 -13.58 5.17
C ASN A 395 -30.93 -14.26 5.29
N ASP A 396 -31.13 -15.02 6.35
CA ASP A 396 -32.39 -15.68 6.73
C ASP A 396 -33.19 -14.88 7.77
N GLU A 397 -32.69 -13.70 8.19
CA GLU A 397 -33.40 -12.80 9.06
C GLU A 397 -34.65 -12.27 8.34
N ILE A 398 -35.83 -12.51 8.92
CA ILE A 398 -37.09 -11.92 8.43
C ILE A 398 -37.08 -10.43 8.80
N PRO A 399 -37.14 -9.52 7.80
CA PRO A 399 -37.15 -8.10 8.08
C PRO A 399 -38.32 -7.70 8.99
N THR A 400 -38.03 -6.87 9.97
CA THR A 400 -39.03 -6.29 10.86
C THR A 400 -39.73 -5.09 10.21
N GLU A 401 -40.86 -4.66 10.78
CA GLU A 401 -41.54 -3.43 10.33
C GLU A 401 -40.60 -2.20 10.37
N ALA A 402 -39.74 -2.12 11.38
CA ALA A 402 -38.74 -1.06 11.49
C ALA A 402 -37.68 -1.09 10.37
N ASP A 403 -37.33 -2.27 9.88
CA ASP A 403 -36.39 -2.40 8.76
C ASP A 403 -37.02 -1.90 7.46
N PHE A 404 -38.32 -2.17 7.26
CA PHE A 404 -39.06 -1.62 6.12
C PHE A 404 -39.23 -0.12 6.22
N GLU A 405 -39.58 0.42 7.39
CA GLU A 405 -39.68 1.87 7.60
C GLU A 405 -38.36 2.56 7.33
N LYS A 406 -37.24 1.99 7.80
CA LYS A 406 -35.92 2.50 7.54
C LYS A 406 -35.60 2.47 6.04
N ALA A 407 -35.83 1.34 5.37
CA ALA A 407 -35.57 1.21 3.94
C ALA A 407 -36.37 2.21 3.10
N ILE A 408 -37.62 2.46 3.46
CA ILE A 408 -38.47 3.49 2.82
C ILE A 408 -37.90 4.87 3.11
N GLY A 409 -37.51 5.17 4.35
CA GLY A 409 -36.93 6.45 4.74
C GLY A 409 -35.62 6.73 3.99
N ASP A 410 -34.73 5.74 3.89
CA ASP A 410 -33.47 5.82 3.14
C ASP A 410 -33.71 6.06 1.65
N TYR A 411 -34.71 5.35 1.05
CA TYR A 411 -35.10 5.52 -0.35
C TYR A 411 -35.65 6.93 -0.61
N LEU A 412 -36.57 7.41 0.22
CA LEU A 412 -37.13 8.77 0.09
C LEU A 412 -36.05 9.84 0.25
N SER A 413 -35.08 9.63 1.15
CA SER A 413 -33.95 10.52 1.33
C SER A 413 -33.03 10.54 0.10
N PHE A 414 -32.84 9.36 -0.51
CA PHE A 414 -32.12 9.24 -1.78
C PHE A 414 -32.85 9.98 -2.92
N GLU A 415 -34.15 9.71 -3.11
CA GLU A 415 -34.97 10.41 -4.14
C GLU A 415 -34.91 11.92 -3.96
N PHE A 416 -35.13 12.42 -2.73
CA PHE A 416 -35.06 13.83 -2.43
C PHE A 416 -33.68 14.42 -2.77
N SER A 417 -32.61 13.73 -2.40
CA SER A 417 -31.23 14.15 -2.71
C SER A 417 -30.98 14.21 -4.21
N MET A 418 -31.50 13.23 -4.98
CA MET A 418 -31.37 13.20 -6.44
C MET A 418 -32.16 14.30 -7.12
N ILE A 419 -33.39 14.58 -6.65
CA ILE A 419 -34.21 15.72 -7.13
C ILE A 419 -33.48 17.04 -6.89
N MET A 420 -32.94 17.23 -5.71
CA MET A 420 -32.18 18.47 -5.38
C MET A 420 -30.91 18.64 -6.24
N GLN A 421 -30.38 17.55 -6.79
CA GLN A 421 -29.23 17.54 -7.70
C GLN A 421 -29.63 17.56 -9.19
N ASN A 422 -30.93 17.68 -9.53
CA ASN A 422 -31.51 17.57 -10.89
C ASN A 422 -31.18 16.20 -11.56
N ARG A 423 -31.17 15.13 -10.77
CA ARG A 423 -30.89 13.74 -11.22
C ARG A 423 -32.09 12.81 -11.09
N GLU A 424 -33.30 13.35 -11.05
CA GLU A 424 -34.56 12.59 -10.92
C GLU A 424 -34.80 11.57 -12.06
N TYR A 425 -34.15 11.75 -13.22
CA TYR A 425 -34.20 10.83 -14.34
C TYR A 425 -33.71 9.41 -13.99
N LEU A 426 -32.92 9.25 -12.92
CA LEU A 426 -32.39 7.94 -12.50
C LEU A 426 -33.47 6.98 -11.97
N PHE A 427 -34.64 7.49 -11.56
CA PHE A 427 -35.71 6.67 -11.00
C PHE A 427 -37.11 6.97 -11.59
N THR A 428 -37.24 8.00 -12.41
CA THR A 428 -38.56 8.32 -13.05
C THR A 428 -38.80 7.60 -14.36
N GLY A 429 -37.89 6.73 -14.80
CA GLY A 429 -38.06 5.95 -16.05
C GLY A 429 -38.10 6.79 -17.32
N GLY A 430 -37.77 8.06 -17.25
CA GLY A 430 -37.67 8.95 -18.40
C GLY A 430 -36.49 8.54 -19.27
N ALA A 431 -36.74 8.21 -20.53
CA ALA A 431 -35.71 8.08 -21.54
C ALA A 431 -34.82 9.33 -21.51
N ALA A 432 -33.49 9.13 -21.44
CA ALA A 432 -32.56 10.20 -21.68
C ALA A 432 -32.95 10.87 -23.01
N ASN A 433 -33.29 12.14 -22.96
CA ASN A 433 -33.41 12.92 -24.18
C ASN A 433 -32.02 12.97 -24.81
N ASP A 434 -31.81 12.19 -25.84
CA ASP A 434 -30.77 12.39 -26.83
C ASP A 434 -31.04 13.73 -27.54
N GLU A 435 -30.67 14.85 -26.94
CA GLU A 435 -30.52 16.14 -27.64
C GLU A 435 -29.64 17.05 -26.79
N ALA A 436 -28.30 17.05 -27.07
CA ALA A 436 -27.45 18.23 -27.25
C ALA A 436 -25.98 17.78 -27.46
#